data_dfacf959d145d06e536dd94c2ad9a2d6
#
_entry.id   dfacf959d145d06e536dd94c2ad9a2d6
#
_cell.length_a   1.000
_cell.length_b   1.000
_cell.length_c   1.000
_cell.angle_alpha   90.00
_cell.angle_beta   90.00
_cell.angle_gamma   90.00
#
_symmetry.space_group_name_H-M   'P 1'
#
loop_
_entity.id
_entity.type
_entity.pdbx_description
1 polymer ?
#
loop_
_entity_poly.entity_id
_entity_poly.type
_entity_poly.pdbx_seq_one_letter_code
_entity_poly.pdbx_strand_id
1 'polypeptide(L)'
;CNSNPATIMTDTTIADKVYMEPLTLEYVAKILRFERPDAIVPGIGGQTGLNLAMQLEKKGILRECRTELLGTKSESIERAEDRELFKELCEGLGEPVLPSDIANSMEEGLEAAKEIGYPVVLRPAFTLGGTGGGFADNEEEFREIMKNALALSPVHQVLVEKSIKGYKEIEYEVMRDANDTAIAICNMENLDPVGIHTGDSIVVCPSQTLTNKEYHMLRDSALKLIRALKIQGGCNVQFALDPNSFQYYLI
;
A
#
# COMPACT_ATOMS: atom_id res chain seq x y z
N CYS A 1 -8.58 -17.47 13.86
CA CYS A 1 -9.53 -17.71 12.78
C CYS A 1 -8.79 -17.71 11.45
N ASN A 2 -8.98 -18.75 10.62
CA ASN A 2 -8.35 -18.87 9.30
C ASN A 2 -9.11 -19.90 8.46
N SER A 3 -9.22 -19.69 7.17
CA SER A 3 -9.84 -20.64 6.24
C SER A 3 -8.87 -21.68 5.66
N ASN A 4 -7.57 -21.49 5.88
CA ASN A 4 -6.52 -22.37 5.37
C ASN A 4 -6.09 -23.39 6.45
N PRO A 5 -6.28 -24.71 6.25
CA PRO A 5 -5.87 -25.74 7.20
C PRO A 5 -4.35 -25.98 7.21
N ALA A 6 -3.62 -25.52 6.21
CA ALA A 6 -2.21 -25.84 6.01
C ALA A 6 -1.26 -24.73 6.53
N THR A 7 -1.72 -23.93 7.48
CA THR A 7 -0.89 -22.87 8.09
C THR A 7 -0.58 -23.18 9.55
N ILE A 8 0.55 -22.71 10.05
CA ILE A 8 0.93 -22.79 11.46
C ILE A 8 -0.10 -22.13 12.38
N MET A 9 -0.85 -21.12 11.88
CA MET A 9 -1.89 -20.42 12.63
C MET A 9 -3.13 -21.27 12.92
N THR A 10 -3.29 -22.41 12.26
CA THR A 10 -4.35 -23.39 12.51
C THR A 10 -3.86 -24.66 13.22
N ASP A 11 -2.60 -24.66 13.66
CA ASP A 11 -2.04 -25.74 14.45
C ASP A 11 -2.56 -25.66 15.90
N THR A 12 -3.27 -26.70 16.33
CA THR A 12 -3.86 -26.80 17.67
C THR A 12 -2.82 -26.97 18.79
N THR A 13 -1.55 -27.20 18.44
CA THR A 13 -0.44 -27.21 19.40
C THR A 13 0.05 -25.79 19.73
N ILE A 14 -0.27 -24.81 18.87
CA ILE A 14 0.13 -23.41 19.01
C ILE A 14 -1.03 -22.54 19.49
N ALA A 15 -2.21 -22.71 18.88
CA ALA A 15 -3.41 -21.94 19.22
C ALA A 15 -4.27 -22.72 20.23
N ASP A 16 -4.71 -22.05 21.29
CA ASP A 16 -5.64 -22.64 22.28
C ASP A 16 -6.98 -23.01 21.64
N LYS A 17 -7.40 -22.25 20.62
CA LYS A 17 -8.63 -22.47 19.87
C LYS A 17 -8.49 -22.05 18.42
N VAL A 18 -8.96 -22.91 17.53
CA VAL A 18 -8.90 -22.70 16.09
C VAL A 18 -10.30 -22.65 15.50
N TYR A 19 -10.61 -21.62 14.74
CA TYR A 19 -11.84 -21.48 13.95
C TYR A 19 -11.48 -21.59 12.46
N MET A 20 -11.87 -22.71 11.87
CA MET A 20 -11.69 -23.01 10.44
C MET A 20 -12.90 -22.50 9.65
N GLU A 21 -13.07 -21.18 9.61
CA GLU A 21 -14.25 -20.54 9.04
C GLU A 21 -13.85 -19.53 7.96
N PRO A 22 -14.75 -19.20 7.03
CA PRO A 22 -14.51 -18.13 6.06
C PRO A 22 -14.22 -16.80 6.77
N LEU A 23 -13.20 -16.09 6.28
CA LEU A 23 -12.82 -14.77 6.81
C LEU A 23 -13.76 -13.68 6.26
N THR A 24 -15.03 -13.75 6.67
CA THR A 24 -16.05 -12.75 6.35
C THR A 24 -16.53 -12.03 7.60
N LEU A 25 -17.07 -10.82 7.41
CA LEU A 25 -17.63 -10.04 8.52
C LEU A 25 -18.63 -10.84 9.36
N GLU A 26 -19.50 -11.62 8.72
CA GLU A 26 -20.53 -12.40 9.40
C GLU A 26 -19.93 -13.45 10.34
N TYR A 27 -19.01 -14.28 9.84
CA TYR A 27 -18.40 -15.34 10.63
C TYR A 27 -17.53 -14.79 11.75
N VAL A 28 -16.68 -13.79 11.45
CA VAL A 28 -15.82 -13.19 12.47
C VAL A 28 -16.65 -12.48 13.55
N ALA A 29 -17.73 -11.80 13.18
CA ALA A 29 -18.64 -11.18 14.14
C ALA A 29 -19.33 -12.22 15.07
N LYS A 30 -19.73 -13.40 14.53
CA LYS A 30 -20.28 -14.50 15.34
C LYS A 30 -19.24 -15.01 16.33
N ILE A 31 -18.00 -15.21 15.89
CA ILE A 31 -16.90 -15.66 16.76
C ILE A 31 -16.63 -14.63 17.86
N LEU A 32 -16.53 -13.34 17.54
CA LEU A 32 -16.33 -12.28 18.52
C LEU A 32 -17.45 -12.23 19.59
N ARG A 33 -18.71 -12.39 19.17
CA ARG A 33 -19.86 -12.43 20.08
C ARG A 33 -19.86 -13.65 20.99
N PHE A 34 -19.38 -14.77 20.45
CA PHE A 34 -19.33 -16.04 21.19
C PHE A 34 -18.16 -16.10 22.16
N GLU A 35 -16.95 -15.79 21.69
CA GLU A 35 -15.72 -15.88 22.50
C GLU A 35 -15.49 -14.65 23.38
N ARG A 36 -15.96 -13.48 22.97
CA ARG A 36 -15.74 -12.21 23.65
C ARG A 36 -14.27 -11.97 24.04
N PRO A 37 -13.35 -12.04 23.07
CA PRO A 37 -11.93 -11.81 23.35
C PRO A 37 -11.71 -10.37 23.79
N ASP A 38 -10.71 -10.14 24.63
CA ASP A 38 -10.32 -8.80 25.07
C ASP A 38 -9.81 -7.96 23.90
N ALA A 39 -9.19 -8.60 22.92
CA ALA A 39 -8.59 -7.90 21.78
C ALA A 39 -8.55 -8.73 20.49
N ILE A 40 -8.37 -8.02 19.37
CA ILE A 40 -8.12 -8.60 18.04
C ILE A 40 -6.86 -7.97 17.42
N VAL A 41 -6.04 -8.79 16.76
CA VAL A 41 -4.81 -8.37 16.07
C VAL A 41 -4.98 -8.54 14.56
N PRO A 42 -5.34 -7.51 13.80
CA PRO A 42 -5.58 -7.62 12.36
C PRO A 42 -4.31 -7.63 11.51
N GLY A 43 -3.23 -7.00 11.99
CA GLY A 43 -2.03 -6.76 11.19
C GLY A 43 -1.28 -8.02 10.72
N ILE A 44 -1.47 -9.16 11.40
CA ILE A 44 -0.92 -10.45 10.97
C ILE A 44 -1.81 -11.18 9.95
N GLY A 45 -2.99 -10.66 9.64
CA GLY A 45 -3.95 -11.20 8.68
C GLY A 45 -3.85 -10.59 7.28
N GLY A 46 -2.81 -9.79 7.01
CA GLY A 46 -2.65 -9.07 5.75
C GLY A 46 -3.85 -8.16 5.45
N GLN A 47 -4.04 -7.81 4.17
CA GLN A 47 -5.12 -6.93 3.74
C GLN A 47 -6.52 -7.43 4.14
N THR A 48 -6.72 -8.74 4.12
CA THR A 48 -8.00 -9.35 4.57
C THR A 48 -8.27 -9.05 6.03
N GLY A 49 -7.27 -9.18 6.90
CA GLY A 49 -7.37 -8.88 8.33
C GLY A 49 -7.66 -7.40 8.59
N LEU A 50 -6.96 -6.50 7.90
CA LEU A 50 -7.16 -5.05 7.99
C LEU A 50 -8.56 -4.64 7.54
N ASN A 51 -9.01 -5.13 6.38
CA ASN A 51 -10.34 -4.85 5.86
C ASN A 51 -11.46 -5.35 6.79
N LEU A 52 -11.29 -6.52 7.39
CA LEU A 52 -12.25 -7.04 8.37
C LEU A 52 -12.29 -6.20 9.64
N ALA A 53 -11.13 -5.78 10.17
CA ALA A 53 -11.05 -4.91 11.33
C ALA A 53 -11.80 -3.58 11.11
N MET A 54 -11.59 -2.95 9.94
CA MET A 54 -12.30 -1.73 9.54
C MET A 54 -13.82 -1.95 9.48
N GLN A 55 -14.28 -3.06 8.91
CA GLN A 55 -15.70 -3.38 8.84
C GLN A 55 -16.30 -3.65 10.22
N LEU A 56 -15.62 -4.39 11.08
CA LEU A 56 -16.05 -4.69 12.45
C LEU A 56 -16.19 -3.41 13.28
N GLU A 57 -15.27 -2.47 13.13
CA GLU A 57 -15.31 -1.19 13.83
C GLU A 57 -16.41 -0.29 13.30
N LYS A 58 -16.51 -0.10 11.98
CA LYS A 58 -17.59 0.70 11.33
C LYS A 58 -18.98 0.17 11.65
N LYS A 59 -19.16 -1.13 11.84
CA LYS A 59 -20.43 -1.75 12.27
C LYS A 59 -20.64 -1.73 13.79
N GLY A 60 -19.69 -1.22 14.57
CA GLY A 60 -19.79 -1.15 16.02
C GLY A 60 -19.65 -2.47 16.76
N ILE A 61 -19.26 -3.55 16.07
CA ILE A 61 -19.16 -4.93 16.63
C ILE A 61 -18.06 -5.01 17.68
N LEU A 62 -16.91 -4.35 17.45
CA LEU A 62 -15.82 -4.30 18.44
C LEU A 62 -16.30 -3.67 19.74
N ARG A 63 -17.06 -2.57 19.68
CA ARG A 63 -17.65 -1.92 20.84
C ARG A 63 -18.70 -2.79 21.53
N GLU A 64 -19.56 -3.44 20.76
CA GLU A 64 -20.57 -4.38 21.25
C GLU A 64 -19.92 -5.53 22.05
N CYS A 65 -18.83 -6.07 21.54
CA CYS A 65 -18.11 -7.19 22.17
C CYS A 65 -17.12 -6.73 23.26
N ARG A 66 -16.84 -5.43 23.38
CA ARG A 66 -15.79 -4.83 24.21
C ARG A 66 -14.40 -5.36 23.86
N THR A 67 -14.18 -5.59 22.56
CA THR A 67 -12.92 -6.09 22.02
C THR A 67 -12.06 -4.92 21.55
N GLU A 68 -10.82 -4.83 22.00
CA GLU A 68 -9.88 -3.80 21.59
C GLU A 68 -9.21 -4.16 20.28
N LEU A 69 -9.04 -3.18 19.39
CA LEU A 69 -8.20 -3.32 18.20
C LEU A 69 -6.74 -3.06 18.59
N LEU A 70 -5.94 -4.13 18.67
CA LEU A 70 -4.51 -4.04 18.97
C LEU A 70 -3.68 -3.72 17.72
N GLY A 71 -2.57 -3.03 17.98
CA GLY A 71 -1.68 -2.57 16.91
C GLY A 71 -2.22 -1.30 16.24
N THR A 72 -2.22 -1.30 14.91
CA THR A 72 -2.62 -0.13 14.12
C THR A 72 -4.10 0.15 14.27
N LYS A 73 -4.44 1.39 14.61
CA LYS A 73 -5.84 1.83 14.76
C LYS A 73 -6.49 2.03 13.39
N SER A 74 -7.82 1.98 13.34
CA SER A 74 -8.58 2.12 12.09
C SER A 74 -8.32 3.43 11.35
N GLU A 75 -8.18 4.54 12.06
CA GLU A 75 -7.82 5.84 11.47
C GLU A 75 -6.48 5.79 10.74
N SER A 76 -5.49 5.10 11.30
CA SER A 76 -4.17 4.93 10.68
C SER A 76 -4.24 4.03 9.44
N ILE A 77 -5.06 2.98 9.50
CA ILE A 77 -5.31 2.10 8.35
C ILE A 77 -5.97 2.89 7.23
N GLU A 78 -7.02 3.66 7.52
CA GLU A 78 -7.74 4.48 6.55
C GLU A 78 -6.80 5.49 5.87
N ARG A 79 -5.96 6.18 6.64
CA ARG A 79 -4.97 7.14 6.09
C ARG A 79 -3.86 6.48 5.26
N ALA A 80 -3.54 5.23 5.52
CA ALA A 80 -2.55 4.50 4.73
C ALA A 80 -3.14 3.92 3.44
N GLU A 81 -4.42 3.54 3.45
CA GLU A 81 -5.09 2.87 2.33
C GLU A 81 -5.77 3.83 1.36
N ASP A 82 -6.22 4.99 1.84
CA ASP A 82 -6.83 6.02 1.01
C ASP A 82 -5.75 6.86 0.32
N ARG A 83 -5.77 6.88 -1.01
CA ARG A 83 -4.74 7.54 -1.82
C ARG A 83 -4.67 9.05 -1.59
N GLU A 84 -5.80 9.71 -1.41
CA GLU A 84 -5.84 11.16 -1.21
C GLU A 84 -5.30 11.50 0.19
N LEU A 85 -5.79 10.80 1.22
CA LEU A 85 -5.31 10.98 2.59
C LEU A 85 -3.82 10.66 2.74
N PHE A 86 -3.35 9.62 2.04
CA PHE A 86 -1.93 9.28 2.03
C PHE A 86 -1.08 10.35 1.33
N LYS A 87 -1.54 10.84 0.18
CA LYS A 87 -0.87 11.93 -0.55
C LYS A 87 -0.79 13.20 0.30
N GLU A 88 -1.91 13.65 0.89
CA GLU A 88 -1.94 14.80 1.79
C GLU A 88 -0.98 14.64 2.97
N LEU A 89 -0.94 13.45 3.56
CA LEU A 89 -0.01 13.14 4.65
C LEU A 89 1.44 13.30 4.21
N CYS A 90 1.82 12.69 3.08
CA CYS A 90 3.18 12.74 2.55
C CYS A 90 3.59 14.16 2.18
N GLU A 91 2.72 14.92 1.52
CA GLU A 91 2.96 16.32 1.19
C GLU A 91 3.16 17.17 2.45
N GLY A 92 2.33 16.96 3.48
CA GLY A 92 2.47 17.62 4.79
C GLY A 92 3.78 17.29 5.52
N LEU A 93 4.37 16.14 5.22
CA LEU A 93 5.67 15.72 5.72
C LEU A 93 6.84 16.20 4.85
N GLY A 94 6.57 16.72 3.66
CA GLY A 94 7.58 17.03 2.65
C GLY A 94 8.20 15.77 2.02
N GLU A 95 7.46 14.66 2.04
CA GLU A 95 7.87 13.41 1.41
C GLU A 95 7.30 13.34 -0.02
N PRO A 96 8.12 12.98 -1.02
CA PRO A 96 7.67 12.95 -2.40
C PRO A 96 6.79 11.73 -2.67
N VAL A 97 5.59 11.96 -3.16
CA VAL A 97 4.72 10.94 -3.74
C VAL A 97 4.74 11.03 -5.26
N LEU A 98 4.33 9.95 -5.90
CA LEU A 98 4.32 9.90 -7.35
C LEU A 98 3.35 10.96 -7.92
N PRO A 99 3.84 11.90 -8.73
CA PRO A 99 2.97 12.89 -9.37
C PRO A 99 1.89 12.20 -10.21
N SER A 100 0.65 12.50 -9.93
CA SER A 100 -0.49 11.91 -10.65
C SER A 100 -1.66 12.87 -10.66
N ASP A 101 -2.50 12.77 -11.69
CA ASP A 101 -3.75 13.50 -11.80
C ASP A 101 -4.83 12.66 -12.48
N ILE A 102 -6.08 12.99 -12.24
CA ILE A 102 -7.24 12.30 -12.79
C ILE A 102 -7.78 13.12 -13.96
N ALA A 103 -7.94 12.48 -15.11
CA ALA A 103 -8.48 13.09 -16.31
C ALA A 103 -9.75 12.40 -16.78
N ASN A 104 -10.78 13.19 -17.13
CA ASN A 104 -12.06 12.73 -17.64
C ASN A 104 -12.23 13.07 -19.13
N SER A 105 -11.26 13.77 -19.70
CA SER A 105 -11.21 14.14 -21.12
C SER A 105 -9.79 14.07 -21.65
N MET A 106 -9.66 14.13 -22.98
CA MET A 106 -8.35 14.19 -23.64
C MET A 106 -7.60 15.46 -23.28
N GLU A 107 -8.30 16.58 -23.18
CA GLU A 107 -7.74 17.90 -22.88
C GLU A 107 -7.17 17.91 -21.46
N GLU A 108 -7.93 17.47 -20.44
CA GLU A 108 -7.48 17.34 -19.07
C GLU A 108 -6.26 16.43 -18.98
N GLY A 109 -6.30 15.29 -19.69
CA GLY A 109 -5.18 14.34 -19.69
C GLY A 109 -3.89 14.90 -20.28
N LEU A 110 -3.98 15.71 -21.34
CA LEU A 110 -2.80 16.37 -21.93
C LEU A 110 -2.23 17.46 -21.02
N GLU A 111 -3.08 18.19 -20.32
CA GLU A 111 -2.66 19.17 -19.33
C GLU A 111 -1.93 18.50 -18.16
N ALA A 112 -2.51 17.44 -17.60
CA ALA A 112 -1.89 16.61 -16.58
C ALA A 112 -0.53 16.03 -17.04
N ALA A 113 -0.47 15.45 -18.24
CA ALA A 113 0.78 14.89 -18.77
C ALA A 113 1.85 15.95 -19.00
N LYS A 114 1.47 17.18 -19.35
CA LYS A 114 2.38 18.30 -19.52
C LYS A 114 2.96 18.79 -18.18
N GLU A 115 2.13 18.83 -17.15
CA GLU A 115 2.57 19.21 -15.79
C GLU A 115 3.46 18.15 -15.16
N ILE A 116 3.08 16.88 -15.27
CA ILE A 116 3.83 15.73 -14.73
C ILE A 116 5.15 15.54 -15.49
N GLY A 117 5.14 15.77 -16.79
CA GLY A 117 6.29 15.55 -17.70
C GLY A 117 6.43 14.07 -18.10
N TYR A 118 6.63 13.85 -19.40
CA TYR A 118 6.86 12.50 -19.95
C TYR A 118 8.15 11.86 -19.41
N PRO A 119 8.23 10.51 -19.34
CA PRO A 119 7.18 9.55 -19.66
C PRO A 119 6.11 9.47 -18.57
N VAL A 120 4.88 9.13 -18.97
CA VAL A 120 3.73 8.92 -18.06
C VAL A 120 3.09 7.55 -18.24
N VAL A 121 2.35 7.11 -17.23
CA VAL A 121 1.51 5.90 -17.24
C VAL A 121 0.05 6.32 -17.21
N LEU A 122 -0.76 5.70 -18.04
CA LEU A 122 -2.21 5.88 -18.04
C LEU A 122 -2.87 4.63 -17.47
N ARG A 123 -3.77 4.81 -16.52
CA ARG A 123 -4.53 3.71 -15.90
C ARG A 123 -6.02 4.04 -15.94
N PRO A 124 -6.82 3.37 -16.80
CA PRO A 124 -8.27 3.54 -16.81
C PRO A 124 -8.87 3.13 -15.46
N ALA A 125 -9.78 3.94 -14.93
CA ALA A 125 -10.47 3.62 -13.69
C ALA A 125 -11.43 2.42 -13.89
N PHE A 126 -11.53 1.58 -12.85
CA PHE A 126 -12.43 0.42 -12.78
C PHE A 126 -12.23 -0.63 -13.87
N THR A 127 -11.02 -0.74 -14.44
CA THR A 127 -10.66 -1.84 -15.35
C THR A 127 -9.92 -2.95 -14.59
N LEU A 128 -10.15 -4.19 -15.02
CA LEU A 128 -9.49 -5.36 -14.42
C LEU A 128 -8.14 -5.63 -15.11
N GLY A 129 -7.12 -5.95 -14.31
CA GLY A 129 -5.84 -6.42 -14.82
C GLY A 129 -5.05 -5.40 -15.64
N GLY A 130 -5.27 -4.10 -15.45
CA GLY A 130 -4.55 -3.05 -16.18
C GLY A 130 -4.93 -2.92 -17.66
N THR A 131 -6.05 -3.52 -18.08
CA THR A 131 -6.52 -3.50 -19.45
C THR A 131 -6.78 -2.07 -19.93
N GLY A 132 -6.23 -1.70 -21.06
CA GLY A 132 -6.42 -0.37 -21.69
C GLY A 132 -5.52 0.73 -21.16
N GLY A 133 -4.67 0.44 -20.16
CA GLY A 133 -3.59 1.31 -19.73
C GLY A 133 -2.33 1.16 -20.59
N GLY A 134 -1.37 2.03 -20.37
CA GLY A 134 -0.09 1.96 -21.07
C GLY A 134 0.89 3.04 -20.67
N PHE A 135 2.10 2.92 -21.19
CA PHE A 135 3.17 3.92 -21.04
C PHE A 135 3.20 4.81 -22.26
N ALA A 136 3.32 6.10 -22.05
CA ALA A 136 3.49 7.10 -23.10
C ALA A 136 4.81 7.86 -22.87
N ASP A 137 5.72 7.77 -23.81
CA ASP A 137 7.00 8.47 -23.77
C ASP A 137 6.89 9.88 -24.35
N ASN A 138 5.81 10.17 -25.10
CA ASN A 138 5.56 11.45 -25.77
C ASN A 138 4.05 11.70 -25.94
N GLU A 139 3.70 12.90 -26.43
CA GLU A 139 2.30 13.31 -26.62
C GLU A 139 1.56 12.47 -27.67
N GLU A 140 2.23 12.01 -28.72
CA GLU A 140 1.60 11.21 -29.78
C GLU A 140 1.11 9.85 -29.24
N GLU A 141 2.00 9.15 -28.54
CA GLU A 141 1.66 7.89 -27.84
C GLU A 141 0.59 8.11 -26.78
N PHE A 142 0.70 9.23 -26.02
CA PHE A 142 -0.30 9.57 -25.02
C PHE A 142 -1.71 9.68 -25.61
N ARG A 143 -1.86 10.38 -26.72
CA ARG A 143 -3.17 10.58 -27.38
C ARG A 143 -3.81 9.25 -27.82
N GLU A 144 -3.00 8.34 -28.34
CA GLU A 144 -3.47 7.02 -28.76
C GLU A 144 -3.95 6.18 -27.56
N ILE A 145 -3.11 6.10 -26.50
CA ILE A 145 -3.45 5.33 -25.30
C ILE A 145 -4.63 5.96 -24.56
N MET A 146 -4.66 7.29 -24.41
CA MET A 146 -5.70 8.02 -23.68
C MET A 146 -7.08 7.81 -24.32
N LYS A 147 -7.15 7.82 -25.66
CA LYS A 147 -8.40 7.55 -26.39
C LYS A 147 -8.96 6.16 -26.05
N ASN A 148 -8.11 5.16 -26.03
CA ASN A 148 -8.48 3.80 -25.67
C ASN A 148 -8.86 3.67 -24.20
N ALA A 149 -8.06 4.30 -23.32
CA ALA A 149 -8.27 4.28 -21.87
C ALA A 149 -9.61 4.89 -21.46
N LEU A 150 -9.97 6.05 -22.01
CA LEU A 150 -11.27 6.69 -21.78
C LEU A 150 -12.45 5.84 -22.28
N ALA A 151 -12.29 5.18 -23.44
CA ALA A 151 -13.33 4.33 -23.99
C ALA A 151 -13.58 3.06 -23.16
N LEU A 152 -12.52 2.51 -22.53
CA LEU A 152 -12.58 1.29 -21.73
C LEU A 152 -12.99 1.54 -20.27
N SER A 153 -12.77 2.73 -19.75
CA SER A 153 -13.21 3.09 -18.41
C SER A 153 -14.75 3.23 -18.35
N PRO A 154 -15.46 2.46 -17.52
CA PRO A 154 -16.91 2.56 -17.38
C PRO A 154 -17.39 3.94 -16.92
N VAL A 155 -16.51 4.71 -16.28
CA VAL A 155 -16.79 6.06 -15.77
C VAL A 155 -16.08 7.15 -16.56
N HIS A 156 -15.47 6.80 -17.71
CA HIS A 156 -14.69 7.72 -18.56
C HIS A 156 -13.62 8.49 -17.79
N GLN A 157 -12.90 7.81 -16.89
CA GLN A 157 -11.89 8.40 -16.05
C GLN A 157 -10.57 7.64 -16.18
N VAL A 158 -9.47 8.37 -16.29
CA VAL A 158 -8.10 7.83 -16.43
C VAL A 158 -7.19 8.53 -15.45
N LEU A 159 -6.43 7.75 -14.67
CA LEU A 159 -5.32 8.27 -13.88
C LEU A 159 -4.12 8.43 -14.81
N VAL A 160 -3.55 9.62 -14.84
CA VAL A 160 -2.27 9.95 -15.48
C VAL A 160 -1.23 10.08 -14.40
N GLU A 161 -0.17 9.29 -14.45
CA GLU A 161 0.82 9.17 -13.39
C GLU A 161 2.24 9.24 -13.96
N LYS A 162 3.19 9.79 -13.21
CA LYS A 162 4.61 9.80 -13.60
C LYS A 162 5.11 8.38 -13.77
N SER A 163 5.76 8.09 -14.90
CA SER A 163 6.40 6.79 -15.09
C SER A 163 7.68 6.67 -14.25
N ILE A 164 7.76 5.59 -13.51
CA ILE A 164 8.96 5.19 -12.72
C ILE A 164 9.68 3.99 -13.35
N LYS A 165 9.44 3.76 -14.64
CA LYS A 165 10.14 2.70 -15.39
C LYS A 165 11.65 2.91 -15.32
N GLY A 166 12.36 1.88 -14.86
CA GLY A 166 13.81 1.92 -14.69
C GLY A 166 14.29 2.45 -13.33
N TYR A 167 13.37 2.84 -12.45
CA TYR A 167 13.71 3.13 -11.05
C TYR A 167 13.99 1.83 -10.31
N LYS A 168 14.78 1.92 -9.23
CA LYS A 168 14.98 0.82 -8.28
C LYS A 168 13.80 0.76 -7.34
N GLU A 169 13.30 -0.42 -7.06
CA GLU A 169 12.32 -0.63 -6.00
C GLU A 169 13.04 -1.04 -4.72
N ILE A 170 12.92 -0.20 -3.71
CA ILE A 170 13.57 -0.38 -2.40
C ILE A 170 12.48 -0.40 -1.34
N GLU A 171 12.56 -1.37 -0.44
CA GLU A 171 11.61 -1.53 0.64
C GLU A 171 12.30 -1.44 2.00
N TYR A 172 11.58 -0.92 2.98
CA TYR A 172 12.00 -0.91 4.37
C TYR A 172 10.92 -1.56 5.24
N GLU A 173 11.33 -2.57 6.00
CA GLU A 173 10.53 -3.08 7.11
C GLU A 173 10.83 -2.24 8.35
N VAL A 174 9.81 -1.57 8.84
CA VAL A 174 9.91 -0.70 10.02
C VAL A 174 8.92 -1.14 11.08
N MET A 175 9.27 -0.91 12.33
CA MET A 175 8.39 -1.18 13.47
C MET A 175 8.33 0.02 14.41
N ARG A 176 7.17 0.20 15.02
CA ARG A 176 6.94 1.26 16.01
C ARG A 176 6.03 0.76 17.14
N ASP A 177 6.35 1.12 18.37
CA ASP A 177 5.51 0.84 19.54
C ASP A 177 4.60 2.04 19.92
N ALA A 178 3.79 1.85 20.95
CA ALA A 178 2.89 2.88 21.45
C ALA A 178 3.64 4.08 22.11
N ASN A 179 4.92 3.91 22.50
CA ASN A 179 5.74 4.93 23.12
C ASN A 179 6.59 5.71 22.12
N ASP A 180 6.33 5.53 20.82
CA ASP A 180 7.06 6.15 19.71
C ASP A 180 8.49 5.64 19.52
N THR A 181 8.85 4.50 20.10
CA THR A 181 10.10 3.81 19.75
C THR A 181 9.93 3.21 18.35
N ALA A 182 10.72 3.67 17.40
CA ALA A 182 10.65 3.22 16.01
C ALA A 182 12.02 2.76 15.52
N ILE A 183 12.05 1.62 14.82
CA ILE A 183 13.27 1.03 14.26
C ILE A 183 13.04 0.58 12.83
N ALA A 184 14.08 0.65 11.99
CA ALA A 184 14.13 -0.05 10.73
C ALA A 184 14.74 -1.44 10.98
N ILE A 185 13.97 -2.49 10.70
CA ILE A 185 14.37 -3.88 10.91
C ILE A 185 15.36 -4.29 9.84
N CYS A 186 14.99 -4.06 8.59
CA CYS A 186 15.83 -4.32 7.42
C CYS A 186 15.39 -3.43 6.25
N ASN A 187 16.21 -3.42 5.21
CA ASN A 187 15.82 -2.94 3.90
C ASN A 187 16.01 -4.04 2.86
N MET A 188 15.25 -3.94 1.78
CA MET A 188 15.25 -4.92 0.70
C MET A 188 15.31 -4.19 -0.64
N GLU A 189 15.79 -4.88 -1.65
CA GLU A 189 15.87 -4.42 -3.02
C GLU A 189 15.24 -5.47 -3.95
N ASN A 190 14.28 -5.05 -4.75
CA ASN A 190 13.70 -5.88 -5.79
C ASN A 190 14.57 -5.82 -7.04
N LEU A 191 14.94 -6.98 -7.59
CA LEU A 191 15.74 -7.06 -8.82
C LEU A 191 14.87 -6.93 -10.08
N ASP A 192 13.59 -7.23 -9.95
CA ASP A 192 12.61 -7.10 -11.03
C ASP A 192 12.17 -5.63 -11.20
N PRO A 193 11.64 -5.27 -12.38
CA PRO A 193 11.16 -3.91 -12.63
C PRO A 193 10.12 -3.44 -11.63
N VAL A 194 10.15 -2.16 -11.27
CA VAL A 194 9.16 -1.53 -10.39
C VAL A 194 7.73 -1.80 -10.88
N GLY A 195 6.86 -2.20 -9.96
CA GLY A 195 5.46 -2.53 -10.20
C GLY A 195 5.18 -4.04 -10.32
N ILE A 196 6.19 -4.88 -10.25
CA ILE A 196 6.02 -6.32 -10.03
C ILE A 196 5.87 -6.54 -8.53
N HIS A 197 4.80 -7.25 -8.13
CA HIS A 197 4.55 -7.52 -6.72
C HIS A 197 5.73 -8.23 -6.06
N THR A 198 6.14 -7.78 -4.88
CA THR A 198 7.30 -8.31 -4.13
C THR A 198 7.26 -9.84 -3.97
N GLY A 199 6.06 -10.42 -3.77
CA GLY A 199 5.88 -11.88 -3.69
C GLY A 199 6.20 -12.63 -4.98
N ASP A 200 6.25 -11.95 -6.13
CA ASP A 200 6.53 -12.51 -7.45
C ASP A 200 7.92 -12.08 -7.97
N SER A 201 8.67 -11.32 -7.16
CA SER A 201 9.98 -10.76 -7.49
C SER A 201 11.13 -11.50 -6.80
N ILE A 202 12.33 -11.38 -7.36
CA ILE A 202 13.56 -11.74 -6.65
C ILE A 202 13.95 -10.58 -5.74
N VAL A 203 13.91 -10.82 -4.45
CA VAL A 203 14.19 -9.82 -3.41
C VAL A 203 15.50 -10.13 -2.70
N VAL A 204 16.35 -9.12 -2.54
CA VAL A 204 17.63 -9.23 -1.84
C VAL A 204 17.59 -8.42 -0.55
N CYS A 205 17.89 -9.08 0.58
CA CYS A 205 17.97 -8.45 1.90
C CYS A 205 19.34 -8.72 2.55
N PRO A 206 20.08 -7.69 2.97
CA PRO A 206 19.84 -6.26 2.75
C PRO A 206 20.08 -5.85 1.29
N SER A 207 19.61 -4.65 0.91
CA SER A 207 19.88 -4.07 -0.41
C SER A 207 21.39 -3.98 -0.68
N GLN A 208 21.77 -4.25 -1.93
CA GLN A 208 23.20 -4.36 -2.31
C GLN A 208 23.70 -3.16 -3.13
N THR A 209 22.80 -2.38 -3.72
CA THR A 209 23.16 -1.32 -4.68
C THR A 209 22.98 0.10 -4.15
N LEU A 210 22.57 0.27 -2.89
CA LEU A 210 22.45 1.57 -2.28
C LEU A 210 23.79 2.10 -1.74
N THR A 211 24.03 3.38 -1.98
CA THR A 211 25.06 4.11 -1.25
C THR A 211 24.61 4.34 0.20
N ASN A 212 25.56 4.61 1.10
CA ASN A 212 25.26 4.91 2.49
C ASN A 212 24.30 6.12 2.65
N LYS A 213 24.42 7.10 1.75
CA LYS A 213 23.54 8.28 1.74
C LYS A 213 22.11 7.94 1.35
N GLU A 214 21.93 7.16 0.30
CA GLU A 214 20.60 6.68 -0.15
C GLU A 214 19.94 5.82 0.93
N TYR A 215 20.71 4.88 1.51
CA TYR A 215 20.23 4.06 2.61
C TYR A 215 19.66 4.88 3.77
N HIS A 216 20.42 5.86 4.27
CA HIS A 216 19.95 6.68 5.38
C HIS A 216 18.79 7.59 5.00
N MET A 217 18.80 8.16 3.82
CA MET A 217 17.73 9.01 3.30
C MET A 217 16.38 8.28 3.28
N LEU A 218 16.33 7.10 2.68
CA LEU A 218 15.11 6.29 2.59
C LEU A 218 14.68 5.72 3.96
N ARG A 219 15.65 5.29 4.79
CA ARG A 219 15.37 4.87 6.17
C ARG A 219 14.70 5.98 6.98
N ASP A 220 15.23 7.19 6.91
CA ASP A 220 14.72 8.31 7.69
C ASP A 220 13.32 8.73 7.20
N SER A 221 13.05 8.64 5.90
CA SER A 221 11.71 8.80 5.31
C SER A 221 10.75 7.73 5.82
N ALA A 222 11.14 6.45 5.82
CA ALA A 222 10.30 5.36 6.31
C ALA A 222 9.94 5.52 7.80
N LEU A 223 10.92 5.89 8.64
CA LEU A 223 10.70 6.14 10.06
C LEU A 223 9.81 7.37 10.32
N LYS A 224 9.94 8.40 9.50
CA LYS A 224 9.10 9.60 9.55
C LYS A 224 7.64 9.25 9.21
N LEU A 225 7.44 8.44 8.17
CA LEU A 225 6.11 8.01 7.71
C LEU A 225 5.39 7.16 8.76
N ILE A 226 6.05 6.12 9.33
CA ILE A 226 5.41 5.24 10.33
C ILE A 226 4.99 6.02 11.58
N ARG A 227 5.76 7.04 11.99
CA ARG A 227 5.40 7.93 13.11
C ARG A 227 4.19 8.79 12.78
N ALA A 228 4.16 9.40 11.60
CA ALA A 228 3.06 10.25 11.17
C ALA A 228 1.74 9.49 11.00
N LEU A 229 1.80 8.27 10.51
CA LEU A 229 0.66 7.35 10.44
C LEU A 229 0.25 6.78 11.80
N LYS A 230 1.09 6.95 12.84
CA LYS A 230 0.86 6.38 14.18
C LYS A 230 0.65 4.87 14.18
N ILE A 231 1.31 4.18 13.25
CA ILE A 231 1.26 2.72 13.17
C ILE A 231 1.88 2.14 14.44
N GLN A 232 1.25 1.11 14.99
CA GLN A 232 1.79 0.31 16.08
C GLN A 232 1.97 -1.12 15.57
N GLY A 233 3.19 -1.62 15.61
CA GLY A 233 3.58 -2.88 14.98
C GLY A 233 4.44 -2.66 13.75
N GLY A 234 4.45 -3.63 12.84
CA GLY A 234 5.23 -3.62 11.60
C GLY A 234 4.53 -2.88 10.46
N CYS A 235 5.34 -2.30 9.60
CA CYS A 235 4.91 -1.65 8.35
C CYS A 235 5.99 -1.83 7.30
N ASN A 236 5.57 -2.20 6.09
CA ASN A 236 6.42 -2.16 4.90
C ASN A 236 6.26 -0.79 4.24
N VAL A 237 7.37 -0.16 3.87
CA VAL A 237 7.41 1.12 3.15
C VAL A 237 8.18 0.92 1.85
N GLN A 238 7.55 1.22 0.73
CA GLN A 238 8.10 1.02 -0.60
C GLN A 238 8.48 2.34 -1.25
N PHE A 239 9.63 2.34 -1.91
CA PHE A 239 10.22 3.48 -2.58
C PHE A 239 10.61 3.15 -4.02
N ALA A 240 10.32 4.04 -4.95
CA ALA A 240 10.97 4.07 -6.24
C ALA A 240 12.13 5.06 -6.18
N LEU A 241 13.37 4.60 -6.36
CA LEU A 241 14.58 5.42 -6.33
C LEU A 241 15.16 5.55 -7.74
N ASP A 242 15.38 6.76 -8.21
CA ASP A 242 16.08 7.02 -9.47
C ASP A 242 17.53 6.48 -9.37
N PRO A 243 17.97 5.60 -10.28
CA PRO A 243 19.31 5.05 -10.26
C PRO A 243 20.44 6.07 -10.51
N ASN A 244 20.11 7.26 -11.00
CA ASN A 244 21.08 8.28 -11.41
C ASN A 244 21.07 9.53 -10.53
N SER A 245 20.15 9.62 -9.56
CA SER A 245 20.02 10.75 -8.67
C SER A 245 19.55 10.33 -7.28
N PHE A 246 19.37 11.29 -6.36
CA PHE A 246 18.75 11.06 -5.06
C PHE A 246 17.23 11.26 -5.08
N GLN A 247 16.63 11.37 -6.27
CA GLN A 247 15.18 11.48 -6.39
C GLN A 247 14.52 10.14 -6.09
N TYR A 248 13.53 10.18 -5.24
CA TYR A 248 12.71 9.00 -4.93
C TYR A 248 11.24 9.39 -4.81
N TYR A 249 10.40 8.40 -4.84
CA TYR A 249 8.97 8.52 -4.56
C TYR A 249 8.53 7.42 -3.60
N LEU A 250 7.60 7.74 -2.72
CA LEU A 250 6.80 6.74 -2.00
C LEU A 250 5.78 6.13 -2.97
N ILE A 251 5.65 4.79 -2.97
CA ILE A 251 4.78 4.03 -3.88
C ILE A 251 3.89 3.05 -3.14
#